data_f98ac5de90f8dbfc205dd65724d5a0a8
#
_entry.id   f98ac5de90f8dbfc205dd65724d5a0a8
#
_cell.length_a   1.000
_cell.length_b   1.000
_cell.length_c   1.000
_cell.angle_alpha   90.00
_cell.angle_beta   90.00
_cell.angle_gamma   90.00
#
_symmetry.space_group_name_H-M   'P 1'
#
loop_
_entity.id
_entity.type
_entity.pdbx_description
1 polymer ?
#
loop_
_entity_poly.entity_id
_entity_poly.type
_entity_poly.pdbx_seq_one_letter_code
_entity_poly.pdbx_strand_id
1 'polypeptide(L)'
;MKTKLNKIANDTNIFLKKFLNKQNNSKLLPAMKYGLFPGGKKIRSKILIDIGSLLAIDYKTLIAIGAAVECIHAYSLIHDDLPCMDNDKIRRGKPSTHIKFGESTAVLAGNSLLTMAFEILASSSLQISEKIKINLIKRLSECSGHLGIAGGQYLDLSYEKKKISKNKIIEMEIKKTGKLFSFCCAAPAIIKKKNTKEIKFFENIGSDIGLLFQIADDLIDFKVSSKIAGKKTGKDQKKGKATLISLLGYMNAIQYCDKIILKTNKNLKRYGSNSKNIKETLNYILHRKK
;
A
#
# COMPACT_ATOMS: atom_id res chain seq x y z
N MET A 1 14.54 -5.83 12.39
CA MET A 1 13.39 -5.32 11.61
C MET A 1 13.53 -3.84 11.24
N LYS A 2 13.55 -2.89 12.18
CA LYS A 2 13.59 -1.42 11.88
C LYS A 2 14.76 -1.02 10.96
N THR A 3 15.97 -1.50 11.18
CA THR A 3 17.15 -1.20 10.36
C THR A 3 16.97 -1.60 8.89
N LYS A 4 16.45 -2.81 8.64
CA LYS A 4 16.14 -3.29 7.27
C LYS A 4 15.06 -2.44 6.61
N LEU A 5 14.03 -2.06 7.36
CA LEU A 5 12.95 -1.22 6.86
C LEU A 5 13.46 0.17 6.47
N ASN A 6 14.28 0.79 7.32
CA ASN A 6 14.90 2.10 7.05
C ASN A 6 15.81 2.05 5.82
N LYS A 7 16.61 0.99 5.66
CA LYS A 7 17.45 0.79 4.48
C LYS A 7 16.60 0.75 3.20
N ILE A 8 15.56 -0.10 3.18
CA ILE A 8 14.68 -0.22 2.00
C ILE A 8 13.98 1.09 1.69
N ALA A 9 13.49 1.80 2.71
CA ALA A 9 12.85 3.10 2.52
C ALA A 9 13.84 4.12 1.93
N ASN A 10 15.08 4.14 2.41
CA ASN A 10 16.13 5.03 1.89
C ASN A 10 16.50 4.68 0.44
N ASP A 11 16.75 3.40 0.15
CA ASP A 11 17.15 2.95 -1.19
C ASP A 11 16.02 3.22 -2.22
N THR A 12 14.76 2.99 -1.84
CA THR A 12 13.59 3.34 -2.66
C THR A 12 13.52 4.85 -2.91
N ASN A 13 13.75 5.68 -1.88
CA ASN A 13 13.76 7.12 -2.04
C ASN A 13 14.92 7.61 -2.91
N ILE A 14 16.11 7.01 -2.80
CA ILE A 14 17.26 7.33 -3.66
C ILE A 14 16.92 7.01 -5.13
N PHE A 15 16.34 5.84 -5.39
CA PHE A 15 15.91 5.47 -6.73
C PHE A 15 14.91 6.49 -7.30
N LEU A 16 13.85 6.82 -6.55
CA LEU A 16 12.82 7.77 -6.97
C LEU A 16 13.37 9.18 -7.20
N LYS A 17 14.29 9.66 -6.34
CA LYS A 17 14.94 10.95 -6.53
C LYS A 17 15.77 10.97 -7.82
N LYS A 18 16.56 9.90 -8.08
CA LYS A 18 17.34 9.77 -9.33
C LYS A 18 16.44 9.74 -10.55
N PHE A 19 15.30 9.02 -10.47
CA PHE A 19 14.34 8.94 -11.57
C PHE A 19 13.71 10.29 -11.88
N LEU A 20 13.22 11.02 -10.87
CA LEU A 20 12.65 12.36 -11.02
C LEU A 20 13.66 13.41 -11.50
N ASN A 21 14.93 13.30 -11.13
CA ASN A 21 15.97 14.23 -11.57
C ASN A 21 16.37 14.06 -13.05
N LYS A 22 16.01 12.94 -13.68
CA LYS A 22 16.19 12.75 -15.13
C LYS A 22 15.08 13.39 -15.96
N GLN A 23 13.96 13.76 -15.33
CA GLN A 23 12.87 14.45 -15.99
C GLN A 23 13.17 15.93 -16.05
N ASN A 24 12.85 16.58 -17.19
CA ASN A 24 13.06 18.02 -17.38
C ASN A 24 12.33 18.84 -16.30
N ASN A 25 12.82 20.07 -16.05
CA ASN A 25 12.28 20.96 -15.04
C ASN A 25 10.80 21.30 -15.31
N SER A 26 9.91 20.55 -14.70
CA SER A 26 8.48 20.84 -14.69
C SER A 26 8.10 21.58 -13.41
N LYS A 27 7.28 22.63 -13.53
CA LYS A 27 6.70 23.34 -12.36
C LYS A 27 5.85 22.42 -11.47
N LEU A 28 5.48 21.25 -11.95
CA LEU A 28 4.71 20.24 -11.21
C LEU A 28 5.60 19.39 -10.26
N LEU A 29 6.92 19.26 -10.56
CA LEU A 29 7.85 18.44 -9.77
C LEU A 29 7.86 18.73 -8.26
N PRO A 30 7.79 19.99 -7.79
CA PRO A 30 7.73 20.27 -6.35
C PRO A 30 6.52 19.62 -5.67
N ALA A 31 5.34 19.65 -6.28
CA ALA A 31 4.13 19.03 -5.74
C ALA A 31 4.21 17.49 -5.76
N MET A 32 4.72 16.89 -6.85
CA MET A 32 4.99 15.46 -6.95
C MET A 32 5.97 15.01 -5.86
N LYS A 33 7.11 15.69 -5.71
CA LYS A 33 8.11 15.39 -4.67
C LYS A 33 7.52 15.53 -3.26
N TYR A 34 6.69 16.54 -3.03
CA TYR A 34 6.05 16.75 -1.75
C TYR A 34 5.11 15.60 -1.36
N GLY A 35 4.27 15.12 -2.27
CA GLY A 35 3.39 14.00 -2.04
C GLY A 35 4.10 12.64 -1.96
N LEU A 36 5.21 12.46 -2.70
CA LEU A 36 5.96 11.20 -2.76
C LEU A 36 6.91 11.01 -1.57
N PHE A 37 7.49 12.10 -1.03
CA PHE A 37 8.48 12.07 0.04
C PHE A 37 8.03 12.68 1.39
N PRO A 38 6.76 12.55 1.82
CA PRO A 38 6.34 13.11 3.11
C PRO A 38 6.86 12.32 4.31
N GLY A 39 7.74 11.35 4.08
CA GLY A 39 8.13 10.33 5.04
C GLY A 39 7.29 9.05 4.88
N GLY A 40 7.43 8.14 5.83
CA GLY A 40 6.73 6.85 5.81
C GLY A 40 7.68 5.66 5.71
N LYS A 41 7.17 4.50 6.11
CA LYS A 41 8.00 3.31 6.32
C LYS A 41 8.18 2.46 5.05
N LYS A 42 7.53 2.83 3.94
CA LYS A 42 7.58 2.07 2.67
C LYS A 42 7.30 0.57 2.86
N ILE A 43 6.26 0.24 3.61
CA ILE A 43 5.91 -1.15 3.96
C ILE A 43 5.59 -1.99 2.72
N ARG A 44 4.97 -1.39 1.70
CA ARG A 44 4.64 -2.08 0.44
C ARG A 44 5.90 -2.52 -0.29
N SER A 45 6.87 -1.62 -0.44
CA SER A 45 8.21 -1.95 -0.97
C SER A 45 8.90 -3.02 -0.13
N LYS A 46 8.78 -2.93 1.22
CA LYS A 46 9.38 -3.94 2.11
C LYS A 46 8.82 -5.34 1.85
N ILE A 47 7.50 -5.48 1.73
CA ILE A 47 6.83 -6.76 1.49
C ILE A 47 7.23 -7.32 0.11
N LEU A 48 7.26 -6.47 -0.92
CA LEU A 48 7.73 -6.86 -2.25
C LEU A 48 9.15 -7.40 -2.20
N ILE A 49 10.05 -6.73 -1.48
CA ILE A 49 11.45 -7.14 -1.32
C ILE A 49 11.56 -8.43 -0.50
N ASP A 50 10.75 -8.60 0.55
CA ASP A 50 10.77 -9.83 1.35
C ASP A 50 10.36 -11.06 0.54
N ILE A 51 9.29 -10.95 -0.25
CA ILE A 51 8.84 -12.01 -1.17
C ILE A 51 9.83 -12.19 -2.33
N GLY A 52 10.39 -11.09 -2.86
CA GLY A 52 11.41 -11.13 -3.90
C GLY A 52 12.69 -11.83 -3.45
N SER A 53 13.13 -11.57 -2.22
CA SER A 53 14.29 -12.23 -1.61
C SER A 53 14.03 -13.72 -1.37
N LEU A 54 12.80 -14.08 -0.94
CA LEU A 54 12.37 -15.47 -0.80
C LEU A 54 12.45 -16.24 -2.13
N LEU A 55 12.22 -15.56 -3.25
CA LEU A 55 12.30 -16.10 -4.61
C LEU A 55 13.65 -15.82 -5.29
N ALA A 56 14.67 -15.36 -4.58
CA ALA A 56 16.01 -15.06 -5.08
C ALA A 56 16.01 -14.13 -6.31
N ILE A 57 15.34 -12.99 -6.20
CA ILE A 57 15.34 -11.91 -7.21
C ILE A 57 16.35 -10.85 -6.80
N ASP A 58 17.03 -10.26 -7.81
CA ASP A 58 17.96 -9.17 -7.62
C ASP A 58 17.34 -7.98 -6.88
N TYR A 59 18.08 -7.45 -5.90
CA TYR A 59 17.61 -6.36 -5.04
C TYR A 59 17.33 -5.06 -5.80
N LYS A 60 18.16 -4.72 -6.82
CA LYS A 60 17.97 -3.48 -7.59
C LYS A 60 16.67 -3.53 -8.40
N THR A 61 16.37 -4.70 -8.99
CA THR A 61 15.10 -4.96 -9.67
C THR A 61 13.92 -4.78 -8.72
N LEU A 62 14.01 -5.33 -7.50
CA LEU A 62 12.96 -5.19 -6.49
C LEU A 62 12.77 -3.74 -6.02
N ILE A 63 13.85 -2.97 -5.88
CA ILE A 63 13.77 -1.54 -5.53
C ILE A 63 13.05 -0.75 -6.63
N ALA A 64 13.35 -1.00 -7.91
CA ALA A 64 12.67 -0.31 -9.01
C ALA A 64 11.16 -0.59 -9.01
N ILE A 65 10.75 -1.86 -8.87
CA ILE A 65 9.33 -2.23 -8.83
C ILE A 65 8.67 -1.68 -7.55
N GLY A 66 9.36 -1.72 -6.41
CA GLY A 66 8.92 -1.10 -5.17
C GLY A 66 8.70 0.41 -5.31
N ALA A 67 9.56 1.10 -6.05
CA ALA A 67 9.42 2.51 -6.37
C ALA A 67 8.13 2.79 -7.17
N ALA A 68 7.81 1.98 -8.17
CA ALA A 68 6.54 2.07 -8.91
C ALA A 68 5.34 1.89 -7.99
N VAL A 69 5.38 0.90 -7.08
CA VAL A 69 4.32 0.70 -6.07
C VAL A 69 4.14 1.91 -5.16
N GLU A 70 5.24 2.55 -4.73
CA GLU A 70 5.16 3.73 -3.86
C GLU A 70 4.63 4.97 -4.61
N CYS A 71 4.83 5.06 -5.95
CA CYS A 71 4.19 6.08 -6.78
C CYS A 71 2.68 5.90 -6.81
N ILE A 72 2.19 4.66 -7.02
CA ILE A 72 0.76 4.33 -6.94
C ILE A 72 0.20 4.69 -5.56
N HIS A 73 0.89 4.33 -4.49
CA HIS A 73 0.45 4.67 -3.14
C HIS A 73 0.45 6.18 -2.87
N ALA A 74 1.43 6.92 -3.40
CA ALA A 74 1.50 8.36 -3.19
C ALA A 74 0.38 9.11 -3.94
N TYR A 75 0.09 8.73 -5.21
CA TYR A 75 -1.03 9.33 -5.93
C TYR A 75 -2.35 9.11 -5.19
N SER A 76 -2.60 7.87 -4.71
CA SER A 76 -3.86 7.59 -4.02
C SER A 76 -4.03 8.46 -2.78
N LEU A 77 -2.97 8.65 -1.98
CA LEU A 77 -3.02 9.52 -0.81
C LEU A 77 -3.25 11.00 -1.17
N ILE A 78 -2.61 11.50 -2.26
CA ILE A 78 -2.82 12.89 -2.71
C ILE A 78 -4.27 13.11 -3.11
N HIS A 79 -4.87 12.14 -3.85
CA HIS A 79 -6.25 12.25 -4.30
C HIS A 79 -7.25 12.01 -3.15
N ASP A 80 -6.98 11.06 -2.26
CA ASP A 80 -7.82 10.82 -1.08
C ASP A 80 -7.94 12.07 -0.19
N ASP A 81 -6.88 12.90 -0.10
CA ASP A 81 -6.88 14.12 0.70
C ASP A 81 -7.70 15.28 0.12
N LEU A 82 -8.09 15.23 -1.17
CA LEU A 82 -8.82 16.32 -1.85
C LEU A 82 -10.16 16.64 -1.17
N PRO A 83 -10.65 17.91 -1.29
CA PRO A 83 -11.94 18.31 -0.70
C PRO A 83 -13.14 17.49 -1.19
N CYS A 84 -13.12 17.02 -2.44
CA CYS A 84 -14.16 16.16 -3.02
C CYS A 84 -14.07 14.69 -2.59
N MET A 85 -13.06 14.34 -1.78
CA MET A 85 -12.80 12.99 -1.27
C MET A 85 -12.87 13.00 0.27
N ASP A 86 -11.76 12.70 0.95
CA ASP A 86 -11.71 12.67 2.41
C ASP A 86 -11.61 14.07 3.06
N ASN A 87 -11.30 15.12 2.28
CA ASN A 87 -11.08 16.50 2.73
C ASN A 87 -10.09 16.60 3.90
N ASP A 88 -8.97 15.88 3.81
CA ASP A 88 -7.95 15.88 4.86
C ASP A 88 -6.93 17.01 4.65
N LYS A 89 -6.92 17.97 5.57
CA LYS A 89 -6.02 19.13 5.51
C LYS A 89 -4.57 18.83 5.92
N ILE A 90 -4.34 17.71 6.62
CA ILE A 90 -3.03 17.35 7.18
C ILE A 90 -2.73 15.88 6.87
N ARG A 91 -1.56 15.63 6.26
CA ARG A 91 -1.02 14.29 6.00
C ARG A 91 0.36 14.14 6.64
N ARG A 92 0.51 13.17 7.55
CA ARG A 92 1.77 12.89 8.26
C ARG A 92 2.37 14.12 8.96
N GLY A 93 1.52 14.92 9.60
CA GLY A 93 1.92 16.12 10.34
C GLY A 93 2.28 17.34 9.48
N LYS A 94 2.04 17.29 8.16
CA LYS A 94 2.25 18.41 7.22
C LYS A 94 0.93 18.72 6.50
N PRO A 95 0.75 19.96 5.99
CA PRO A 95 -0.37 20.26 5.11
C PRO A 95 -0.46 19.26 3.97
N SER A 96 -1.67 18.80 3.60
CA SER A 96 -1.88 17.95 2.43
C SER A 96 -1.50 18.70 1.14
N THR A 97 -1.30 17.97 0.04
CA THR A 97 -0.78 18.54 -1.20
C THR A 97 -1.67 19.63 -1.76
N HIS A 98 -3.00 19.47 -1.69
CA HIS A 98 -3.96 20.47 -2.16
C HIS A 98 -3.97 21.74 -1.31
N ILE A 99 -3.70 21.64 -0.01
CA ILE A 99 -3.57 22.83 0.86
C ILE A 99 -2.32 23.62 0.52
N LYS A 100 -1.22 22.93 0.18
CA LYS A 100 0.07 23.60 -0.09
C LYS A 100 0.20 24.14 -1.50
N PHE A 101 -0.37 23.45 -2.50
CA PHE A 101 -0.13 23.74 -3.92
C PHE A 101 -1.40 24.05 -4.72
N GLY A 102 -2.58 23.99 -4.08
CA GLY A 102 -3.89 24.10 -4.74
C GLY A 102 -4.40 22.77 -5.26
N GLU A 103 -5.73 22.70 -5.45
CA GLU A 103 -6.43 21.45 -5.81
C GLU A 103 -6.04 20.95 -7.20
N SER A 104 -6.04 21.83 -8.21
CA SER A 104 -5.66 21.44 -9.58
C SER A 104 -4.24 20.88 -9.66
N THR A 105 -3.30 21.51 -8.93
CA THR A 105 -1.90 21.05 -8.85
C THR A 105 -1.83 19.68 -8.16
N ALA A 106 -2.62 19.47 -7.11
CA ALA A 106 -2.67 18.16 -6.41
C ALA A 106 -3.22 17.05 -7.32
N VAL A 107 -4.30 17.32 -8.07
CA VAL A 107 -4.85 16.38 -9.05
C VAL A 107 -3.79 16.01 -10.09
N LEU A 108 -3.13 17.01 -10.70
CA LEU A 108 -2.10 16.77 -11.71
C LEU A 108 -0.86 16.06 -11.16
N ALA A 109 -0.44 16.38 -9.92
CA ALA A 109 0.66 15.69 -9.26
C ALA A 109 0.34 14.21 -9.00
N GLY A 110 -0.88 13.90 -8.55
CA GLY A 110 -1.35 12.53 -8.39
C GLY A 110 -1.37 11.76 -9.71
N ASN A 111 -1.96 12.34 -10.76
CA ASN A 111 -1.97 11.75 -12.11
C ASN A 111 -0.56 11.47 -12.63
N SER A 112 0.37 12.42 -12.42
CA SER A 112 1.76 12.27 -12.87
C SER A 112 2.48 11.16 -12.10
N LEU A 113 2.22 10.98 -10.81
CA LEU A 113 2.77 9.87 -10.04
C LEU A 113 2.18 8.53 -10.47
N LEU A 114 0.87 8.48 -10.78
CA LEU A 114 0.22 7.29 -11.33
C LEU A 114 0.88 6.86 -12.65
N THR A 115 1.06 7.78 -13.60
CA THR A 115 1.70 7.48 -14.89
C THR A 115 3.18 7.14 -14.75
N MET A 116 3.91 7.82 -13.86
CA MET A 116 5.31 7.53 -13.56
C MET A 116 5.53 6.11 -13.03
N ALA A 117 4.57 5.52 -12.32
CA ALA A 117 4.66 4.13 -11.88
C ALA A 117 4.77 3.16 -13.07
N PHE A 118 4.02 3.39 -14.14
CA PHE A 118 4.07 2.58 -15.36
C PHE A 118 5.33 2.88 -16.18
N GLU A 119 5.77 4.13 -16.22
CA GLU A 119 7.04 4.53 -16.85
C GLU A 119 8.22 3.79 -16.20
N ILE A 120 8.28 3.69 -14.87
CA ILE A 120 9.30 2.92 -14.16
C ILE A 120 9.28 1.45 -14.58
N LEU A 121 8.11 0.82 -14.68
CA LEU A 121 7.99 -0.59 -15.07
C LEU A 121 8.34 -0.84 -16.55
N ALA A 122 8.10 0.14 -17.41
CA ALA A 122 8.41 0.08 -18.84
C ALA A 122 9.87 0.43 -19.14
N SER A 123 10.62 1.00 -18.17
CA SER A 123 11.97 1.52 -18.39
C SER A 123 12.93 0.45 -18.90
N SER A 124 13.78 0.82 -19.87
CA SER A 124 14.89 -0.02 -20.37
C SER A 124 15.93 -0.31 -19.29
N SER A 125 16.03 0.54 -18.26
CA SER A 125 16.93 0.33 -17.11
C SER A 125 16.47 -0.82 -16.21
N LEU A 126 15.21 -1.26 -16.29
CA LEU A 126 14.69 -2.42 -15.58
C LEU A 126 15.05 -3.70 -16.35
N GLN A 127 16.10 -4.39 -15.90
CA GLN A 127 16.71 -5.54 -16.60
C GLN A 127 15.88 -6.83 -16.43
N ILE A 128 14.67 -6.84 -17.00
CA ILE A 128 13.77 -8.00 -17.13
C ILE A 128 13.18 -8.03 -18.53
N SER A 129 12.71 -9.21 -18.99
CA SER A 129 12.17 -9.33 -20.35
C SER A 129 10.90 -8.48 -20.53
N GLU A 130 10.68 -8.01 -21.78
CA GLU A 130 9.53 -7.18 -22.14
C GLU A 130 8.19 -7.86 -21.81
N LYS A 131 8.10 -9.18 -22.02
CA LYS A 131 6.93 -9.97 -21.65
C LYS A 131 6.61 -9.89 -20.15
N ILE A 132 7.65 -9.87 -19.29
CA ILE A 132 7.49 -9.69 -17.85
C ILE A 132 7.05 -8.26 -17.53
N LYS A 133 7.67 -7.24 -18.16
CA LYS A 133 7.27 -5.83 -17.97
C LYS A 133 5.80 -5.63 -18.30
N ILE A 134 5.33 -6.13 -19.46
CA ILE A 134 3.93 -6.06 -19.88
C ILE A 134 3.01 -6.70 -18.82
N ASN A 135 3.36 -7.88 -18.30
CA ASN A 135 2.57 -8.54 -17.26
C ASN A 135 2.53 -7.74 -15.95
N LEU A 136 3.66 -7.15 -15.53
CA LEU A 136 3.71 -6.30 -14.35
C LEU A 136 2.88 -5.03 -14.53
N ILE A 137 2.96 -4.36 -15.68
CA ILE A 137 2.17 -3.18 -16.04
C ILE A 137 0.68 -3.54 -16.00
N LYS A 138 0.27 -4.62 -16.67
CA LYS A 138 -1.11 -5.11 -16.64
C LYS A 138 -1.61 -5.32 -15.22
N ARG A 139 -0.85 -6.06 -14.39
CA ARG A 139 -1.24 -6.34 -13.01
C ARG A 139 -1.29 -5.11 -12.13
N LEU A 140 -0.34 -4.18 -12.30
CA LEU A 140 -0.34 -2.94 -11.52
C LEU A 140 -1.53 -2.06 -11.92
N SER A 141 -1.89 -1.99 -13.21
CA SER A 141 -3.06 -1.24 -13.67
C SER A 141 -4.38 -1.83 -13.14
N GLU A 142 -4.54 -3.16 -13.14
CA GLU A 142 -5.69 -3.83 -12.52
C GLU A 142 -5.79 -3.49 -11.01
N CYS A 143 -4.65 -3.48 -10.29
CA CYS A 143 -4.61 -3.17 -8.86
C CYS A 143 -4.85 -1.69 -8.54
N SER A 144 -4.58 -0.78 -9.47
CA SER A 144 -4.73 0.67 -9.29
C SER A 144 -6.09 1.20 -9.73
N GLY A 145 -6.70 0.56 -10.72
CA GLY A 145 -7.95 0.98 -11.36
C GLY A 145 -9.23 0.57 -10.60
N HIS A 146 -10.34 0.44 -11.36
CA HIS A 146 -11.68 0.14 -10.82
C HIS A 146 -11.78 -1.24 -10.14
N LEU A 147 -10.94 -2.20 -10.52
CA LEU A 147 -10.84 -3.51 -9.87
C LEU A 147 -9.97 -3.49 -8.59
N GLY A 148 -9.31 -2.38 -8.31
CA GLY A 148 -8.39 -2.18 -7.20
C GLY A 148 -8.66 -0.89 -6.42
N ILE A 149 -7.62 -0.08 -6.24
CA ILE A 149 -7.62 1.10 -5.34
C ILE A 149 -8.76 2.06 -5.65
N ALA A 150 -8.92 2.48 -6.93
CA ALA A 150 -9.96 3.44 -7.30
C ALA A 150 -11.37 2.89 -7.01
N GLY A 151 -11.64 1.62 -7.36
CA GLY A 151 -12.91 0.97 -7.03
C GLY A 151 -13.12 0.77 -5.54
N GLY A 152 -12.05 0.50 -4.79
CA GLY A 152 -12.09 0.40 -3.33
C GLY A 152 -12.41 1.74 -2.66
N GLN A 153 -11.79 2.82 -3.13
CA GLN A 153 -12.07 4.17 -2.64
C GLN A 153 -13.51 4.61 -2.97
N TYR A 154 -14.01 4.28 -4.17
CA TYR A 154 -15.41 4.51 -4.51
C TYR A 154 -16.38 3.80 -3.54
N LEU A 155 -16.09 2.55 -3.18
CA LEU A 155 -16.89 1.81 -2.21
C LEU A 155 -16.80 2.43 -0.80
N ASP A 156 -15.60 2.84 -0.37
CA ASP A 156 -15.38 3.48 0.94
C ASP A 156 -16.24 4.73 1.10
N LEU A 157 -16.22 5.62 0.11
CA LEU A 157 -17.07 6.82 0.08
C LEU A 157 -18.58 6.47 -0.01
N SER A 158 -18.93 5.46 -0.81
CA SER A 158 -20.33 5.03 -0.97
C SER A 158 -20.92 4.42 0.30
N TYR A 159 -20.09 3.89 1.17
CA TYR A 159 -20.48 3.21 2.41
C TYR A 159 -20.52 4.13 3.63
N GLU A 160 -20.09 5.38 3.51
CA GLU A 160 -20.17 6.35 4.59
C GLU A 160 -21.60 6.47 5.12
N LYS A 161 -21.73 6.48 6.45
CA LYS A 161 -23.02 6.58 7.19
C LYS A 161 -24.03 5.48 6.89
N LYS A 162 -23.61 4.37 6.25
CA LYS A 162 -24.49 3.23 5.95
C LYS A 162 -24.15 2.03 6.84
N LYS A 163 -25.17 1.21 7.12
CA LYS A 163 -24.98 -0.11 7.74
C LYS A 163 -24.53 -1.10 6.67
N ILE A 164 -23.29 -1.56 6.74
CA ILE A 164 -22.67 -2.42 5.73
C ILE A 164 -22.34 -3.78 6.35
N SER A 165 -22.59 -4.87 5.60
CA SER A 165 -22.25 -6.22 6.05
C SER A 165 -20.73 -6.44 6.10
N LYS A 166 -20.28 -7.36 6.96
CA LYS A 166 -18.87 -7.74 7.10
C LYS A 166 -18.21 -8.07 5.77
N ASN A 167 -18.89 -8.85 4.91
CA ASN A 167 -18.31 -9.27 3.62
C ASN A 167 -18.08 -8.08 2.68
N LYS A 168 -18.98 -7.11 2.65
CA LYS A 168 -18.84 -5.88 1.86
C LYS A 168 -17.71 -4.99 2.38
N ILE A 169 -17.54 -4.90 3.71
CA ILE A 169 -16.40 -4.18 4.31
C ILE A 169 -15.09 -4.86 3.92
N ILE A 170 -15.00 -6.19 4.04
CA ILE A 170 -13.80 -6.94 3.64
C ILE A 170 -13.51 -6.77 2.14
N GLU A 171 -14.53 -6.81 1.28
CA GLU A 171 -14.36 -6.58 -0.16
C GLU A 171 -13.79 -5.18 -0.44
N MET A 172 -14.33 -4.16 0.17
CA MET A 172 -13.88 -2.77 0.04
C MET A 172 -12.42 -2.64 0.50
N GLU A 173 -12.06 -3.17 1.68
CA GLU A 173 -10.70 -3.14 2.21
C GLU A 173 -9.70 -3.90 1.32
N ILE A 174 -10.10 -5.05 0.78
CA ILE A 174 -9.28 -5.80 -0.18
C ILE A 174 -9.05 -4.97 -1.44
N LYS A 175 -10.06 -4.28 -1.97
CA LYS A 175 -9.90 -3.43 -3.16
C LYS A 175 -9.04 -2.22 -2.84
N LYS A 176 -9.39 -1.43 -1.83
CA LYS A 176 -8.73 -0.17 -1.47
C LYS A 176 -7.27 -0.37 -1.06
N THR A 177 -7.01 -1.39 -0.24
CA THR A 177 -5.69 -1.62 0.36
C THR A 177 -5.06 -2.93 -0.09
N GLY A 178 -5.81 -4.04 -0.07
CA GLY A 178 -5.32 -5.40 -0.33
C GLY A 178 -4.75 -5.60 -1.73
N LYS A 179 -5.32 -4.99 -2.77
CA LYS A 179 -4.91 -5.19 -4.17
C LYS A 179 -3.47 -4.75 -4.43
N LEU A 180 -3.03 -3.62 -3.86
CA LEU A 180 -1.64 -3.19 -4.04
C LEU A 180 -0.65 -4.09 -3.29
N PHE A 181 -1.03 -4.60 -2.11
CA PHE A 181 -0.25 -5.64 -1.41
C PHE A 181 -0.24 -6.97 -2.18
N SER A 182 -1.36 -7.30 -2.84
CA SER A 182 -1.47 -8.46 -3.72
C SER A 182 -0.47 -8.38 -4.87
N PHE A 183 -0.36 -7.21 -5.51
CA PHE A 183 0.68 -6.95 -6.51
C PHE A 183 2.09 -7.09 -5.93
N CYS A 184 2.36 -6.54 -4.74
CA CYS A 184 3.68 -6.64 -4.10
C CYS A 184 4.13 -8.09 -3.89
N CYS A 185 3.19 -9.00 -3.60
CA CYS A 185 3.51 -10.41 -3.43
C CYS A 185 3.55 -11.17 -4.75
N ALA A 186 2.70 -10.84 -5.72
CA ALA A 186 2.62 -11.53 -7.02
C ALA A 186 3.76 -11.13 -7.98
N ALA A 187 4.20 -9.87 -7.98
CA ALA A 187 5.23 -9.37 -8.89
C ALA A 187 6.51 -10.22 -8.89
N PRO A 188 7.07 -10.63 -7.73
CA PRO A 188 8.20 -11.55 -7.68
C PRO A 188 7.93 -12.92 -8.34
N ALA A 189 6.72 -13.48 -8.17
CA ALA A 189 6.36 -14.74 -8.80
C ALA A 189 6.25 -14.60 -10.33
N ILE A 190 5.73 -13.47 -10.82
CA ILE A 190 5.68 -13.15 -12.26
C ILE A 190 7.10 -13.05 -12.84
N ILE A 191 8.02 -12.36 -12.16
CA ILE A 191 9.43 -12.22 -12.59
C ILE A 191 10.10 -13.60 -12.70
N LYS A 192 9.81 -14.49 -11.75
CA LYS A 192 10.32 -15.89 -11.77
C LYS A 192 9.53 -16.81 -12.70
N LYS A 193 8.64 -16.27 -13.53
CA LYS A 193 7.82 -17.04 -14.50
C LYS A 193 7.10 -18.22 -13.85
N LYS A 194 6.62 -18.02 -12.60
CA LYS A 194 5.86 -19.04 -11.91
C LYS A 194 4.51 -19.30 -12.61
N ASN A 195 3.97 -20.51 -12.44
CA ASN A 195 2.67 -20.84 -13.01
C ASN A 195 1.52 -20.04 -12.36
N THR A 196 0.35 -20.07 -12.99
CA THR A 196 -0.82 -19.30 -12.55
C THR A 196 -1.25 -19.62 -11.12
N LYS A 197 -1.12 -20.90 -10.70
CA LYS A 197 -1.48 -21.32 -9.33
C LYS A 197 -0.55 -20.67 -8.29
N GLU A 198 0.76 -20.63 -8.56
CA GLU A 198 1.72 -19.99 -7.67
C GLU A 198 1.57 -18.46 -7.66
N ILE A 199 1.35 -17.82 -8.81
CA ILE A 199 1.07 -16.39 -8.86
C ILE A 199 -0.18 -16.08 -8.00
N LYS A 200 -1.27 -16.85 -8.18
CA LYS A 200 -2.50 -16.70 -7.39
C LYS A 200 -2.29 -16.95 -5.89
N PHE A 201 -1.43 -17.90 -5.54
CA PHE A 201 -1.04 -18.14 -4.15
C PHE A 201 -0.40 -16.91 -3.52
N PHE A 202 0.55 -16.25 -4.19
CA PHE A 202 1.16 -15.02 -3.69
C PHE A 202 0.19 -13.83 -3.70
N GLU A 203 -0.69 -13.72 -4.69
CA GLU A 203 -1.78 -12.73 -4.68
C GLU A 203 -2.65 -12.84 -3.43
N ASN A 204 -3.05 -14.05 -3.07
CA ASN A 204 -3.87 -14.29 -1.89
C ASN A 204 -3.12 -13.93 -0.59
N ILE A 205 -1.82 -14.27 -0.50
CA ILE A 205 -0.98 -13.83 0.63
C ILE A 205 -0.95 -12.31 0.70
N GLY A 206 -0.76 -11.61 -0.42
CA GLY A 206 -0.75 -10.16 -0.45
C GLY A 206 -2.10 -9.54 -0.03
N SER A 207 -3.22 -10.11 -0.47
CA SER A 207 -4.56 -9.69 -0.04
C SER A 207 -4.75 -9.85 1.47
N ASP A 208 -4.35 -11.00 2.04
CA ASP A 208 -4.39 -11.25 3.48
C ASP A 208 -3.51 -10.23 4.25
N ILE A 209 -2.31 -9.93 3.76
CA ILE A 209 -1.41 -8.91 4.35
C ILE A 209 -2.02 -7.50 4.28
N GLY A 210 -2.64 -7.14 3.16
CA GLY A 210 -3.30 -5.84 3.02
C GLY A 210 -4.48 -5.68 3.97
N LEU A 211 -5.29 -6.72 4.16
CA LEU A 211 -6.37 -6.73 5.13
C LEU A 211 -5.84 -6.63 6.57
N LEU A 212 -4.79 -7.40 6.92
CA LEU A 212 -4.09 -7.29 8.19
C LEU A 212 -3.59 -5.85 8.43
N PHE A 213 -2.99 -5.25 7.38
CA PHE A 213 -2.45 -3.89 7.45
C PHE A 213 -3.54 -2.87 7.77
N GLN A 214 -4.68 -2.95 7.09
CA GLN A 214 -5.80 -2.04 7.31
C GLN A 214 -6.40 -2.19 8.71
N ILE A 215 -6.69 -3.43 9.13
CA ILE A 215 -7.22 -3.67 10.49
C ILE A 215 -6.24 -3.17 11.56
N ALA A 216 -4.92 -3.35 11.34
CA ALA A 216 -3.92 -2.84 12.27
C ALA A 216 -3.87 -1.31 12.31
N ASP A 217 -4.09 -0.60 11.20
CA ASP A 217 -4.22 0.86 11.18
C ASP A 217 -5.47 1.31 11.95
N ASP A 218 -6.62 0.68 11.69
CA ASP A 218 -7.87 0.98 12.40
C ASP A 218 -7.72 0.75 13.92
N LEU A 219 -7.01 -0.33 14.34
CA LEU A 219 -6.72 -0.61 15.76
C LEU A 219 -5.85 0.47 16.41
N ILE A 220 -4.88 1.03 15.66
CA ILE A 220 -4.05 2.15 16.13
C ILE A 220 -4.91 3.40 16.31
N ASP A 221 -5.74 3.74 15.31
CA ASP A 221 -6.62 4.91 15.35
C ASP A 221 -7.65 4.81 16.48
N PHE A 222 -8.20 3.63 16.71
CA PHE A 222 -9.09 3.38 17.83
C PHE A 222 -8.41 3.61 19.19
N LYS A 223 -7.17 3.12 19.38
CA LYS A 223 -6.39 3.32 20.62
C LYS A 223 -6.02 4.79 20.86
N VAL A 224 -5.58 5.49 19.81
CA VAL A 224 -5.22 6.91 19.91
C VAL A 224 -6.43 7.74 20.30
N SER A 225 -7.57 7.47 19.68
CA SER A 225 -8.82 8.17 19.92
C SER A 225 -9.37 7.93 21.33
N SER A 226 -9.28 6.68 21.84
CA SER A 226 -9.72 6.35 23.21
C SER A 226 -8.84 7.01 24.28
N LYS A 227 -7.54 7.22 24.00
CA LYS A 227 -6.63 7.92 24.93
C LYS A 227 -6.81 9.44 24.95
N ILE A 228 -7.08 10.06 23.79
CA ILE A 228 -7.23 11.52 23.69
C ILE A 228 -8.61 11.96 24.15
N ALA A 229 -9.62 11.14 23.96
CA ALA A 229 -11.01 11.55 24.17
C ALA A 229 -11.52 11.35 25.59
N GLY A 230 -10.87 10.54 26.46
CA GLY A 230 -11.53 10.16 27.72
C GLY A 230 -13.01 9.79 27.51
N LYS A 231 -13.52 9.96 26.29
CA LYS A 231 -14.87 9.73 25.76
C LYS A 231 -14.79 9.53 24.25
N LYS A 232 -15.35 8.41 23.79
CA LYS A 232 -15.70 8.05 22.38
C LYS A 232 -15.31 9.07 21.30
N THR A 233 -14.35 8.75 20.40
CA THR A 233 -14.45 8.95 18.94
C THR A 233 -13.11 8.97 18.21
N GLY A 234 -12.83 7.98 17.36
CA GLY A 234 -11.78 7.99 16.35
C GLY A 234 -12.17 8.85 15.13
N LYS A 235 -11.21 9.22 14.28
CA LYS A 235 -11.45 9.97 13.03
C LYS A 235 -12.49 9.27 12.14
N ASP A 236 -12.41 7.94 12.03
CA ASP A 236 -13.31 7.11 11.23
C ASP A 236 -14.73 7.07 11.81
N GLN A 237 -14.88 7.07 13.14
CA GLN A 237 -16.19 7.17 13.79
C GLN A 237 -16.84 8.53 13.57
N LYS A 238 -16.07 9.64 13.52
CA LYS A 238 -16.59 10.98 13.22
C LYS A 238 -17.09 11.10 11.78
N LYS A 239 -16.42 10.40 10.83
CA LYS A 239 -16.82 10.36 9.41
C LYS A 239 -17.90 9.30 9.12
N GLY A 240 -18.24 8.45 10.12
CA GLY A 240 -19.21 7.36 9.93
C GLY A 240 -18.71 6.27 8.98
N LYS A 241 -17.38 6.05 8.91
CA LYS A 241 -16.77 5.01 8.06
C LYS A 241 -17.09 3.62 8.60
N ALA A 242 -17.44 2.72 7.69
CA ALA A 242 -17.68 1.32 8.00
C ALA A 242 -16.34 0.58 8.12
N THR A 243 -15.88 0.28 9.34
CA THR A 243 -14.64 -0.47 9.60
C THR A 243 -14.93 -1.83 10.22
N LEU A 244 -13.98 -2.78 10.10
CA LEU A 244 -14.12 -4.08 10.78
C LEU A 244 -14.14 -3.95 12.29
N ILE A 245 -13.48 -2.94 12.87
CA ILE A 245 -13.52 -2.70 14.30
C ILE A 245 -14.90 -2.22 14.75
N SER A 246 -15.55 -1.34 13.98
CA SER A 246 -16.90 -0.87 14.31
C SER A 246 -17.92 -2.02 14.32
N LEU A 247 -17.69 -3.04 13.48
CA LEU A 247 -18.57 -4.20 13.36
C LEU A 247 -18.26 -5.33 14.34
N LEU A 248 -16.99 -5.67 14.54
CA LEU A 248 -16.56 -6.84 15.32
C LEU A 248 -16.23 -6.49 16.78
N GLY A 249 -15.93 -5.23 17.04
CA GLY A 249 -15.31 -4.80 18.28
C GLY A 249 -13.79 -5.05 18.31
N TYR A 250 -13.12 -4.36 19.24
CA TYR A 250 -11.65 -4.32 19.32
C TYR A 250 -10.99 -5.70 19.49
N MET A 251 -11.48 -6.51 20.45
CA MET A 251 -10.87 -7.82 20.76
C MET A 251 -11.04 -8.83 19.61
N ASN A 252 -12.23 -8.89 18.99
CA ASN A 252 -12.46 -9.78 17.85
C ASN A 252 -11.66 -9.35 16.60
N ALA A 253 -11.42 -8.04 16.42
CA ALA A 253 -10.55 -7.56 15.34
C ALA A 253 -9.09 -8.01 15.53
N ILE A 254 -8.57 -8.01 16.76
CA ILE A 254 -7.24 -8.58 17.08
C ILE A 254 -7.20 -10.08 16.75
N GLN A 255 -8.18 -10.85 17.24
CA GLN A 255 -8.24 -12.29 16.96
C GLN A 255 -8.33 -12.58 15.44
N TYR A 256 -9.00 -11.70 14.70
CA TYR A 256 -9.06 -11.81 13.24
C TYR A 256 -7.68 -11.58 12.61
N CYS A 257 -6.91 -10.61 13.09
CA CYS A 257 -5.52 -10.40 12.67
C CYS A 257 -4.63 -11.62 12.97
N ASP A 258 -4.75 -12.20 14.17
CA ASP A 258 -3.98 -13.39 14.56
C ASP A 258 -4.30 -14.58 13.63
N LYS A 259 -5.57 -14.79 13.27
CA LYS A 259 -5.97 -15.81 12.30
C LYS A 259 -5.34 -15.58 10.91
N ILE A 260 -5.26 -14.34 10.43
CA ILE A 260 -4.58 -14.00 9.17
C ILE A 260 -3.10 -14.34 9.26
N ILE A 261 -2.42 -13.97 10.35
CA ILE A 261 -1.00 -14.26 10.56
C ILE A 261 -0.74 -15.76 10.59
N LEU A 262 -1.53 -16.53 11.33
CA LEU A 262 -1.41 -17.98 11.42
C LEU A 262 -1.59 -18.64 10.04
N LYS A 263 -2.63 -18.26 9.30
CA LYS A 263 -2.89 -18.72 7.92
C LYS A 263 -1.71 -18.43 7.01
N THR A 264 -1.21 -17.19 7.03
CA THR A 264 -0.11 -16.76 6.17
C THR A 264 1.20 -17.49 6.54
N ASN A 265 1.49 -17.65 7.83
CA ASN A 265 2.66 -18.41 8.30
C ASN A 265 2.59 -19.87 7.89
N LYS A 266 1.41 -20.50 7.95
CA LYS A 266 1.17 -21.88 7.46
C LYS A 266 1.47 -21.97 5.95
N ASN A 267 0.96 -21.03 5.16
CA ASN A 267 1.20 -20.96 3.72
C ASN A 267 2.69 -20.81 3.38
N LEU A 268 3.43 -20.03 4.16
CA LEU A 268 4.85 -19.78 3.97
C LEU A 268 5.76 -20.89 4.54
N LYS A 269 5.23 -21.89 5.23
CA LYS A 269 6.02 -22.97 5.86
C LYS A 269 6.90 -23.70 4.83
N ARG A 270 6.40 -23.91 3.61
CA ARG A 270 7.12 -24.59 2.52
C ARG A 270 8.43 -23.90 2.07
N TYR A 271 8.61 -22.63 2.43
CA TYR A 271 9.83 -21.86 2.12
C TYR A 271 10.86 -21.85 3.25
N GLY A 272 10.62 -22.56 4.35
CA GLY A 272 11.56 -22.73 5.46
C GLY A 272 12.09 -21.42 6.02
N SER A 273 13.42 -21.36 6.25
CA SER A 273 14.12 -20.19 6.77
C SER A 273 14.06 -18.96 5.85
N ASN A 274 13.93 -19.14 4.54
CA ASN A 274 13.82 -18.04 3.58
C ASN A 274 12.58 -17.16 3.84
N SER A 275 11.54 -17.69 4.49
CA SER A 275 10.34 -16.94 4.86
C SER A 275 10.50 -16.07 6.13
N LYS A 276 11.66 -16.08 6.80
CA LYS A 276 11.89 -15.36 8.08
C LYS A 276 11.57 -13.87 7.96
N ASN A 277 12.08 -13.21 6.92
CA ASN A 277 11.92 -11.77 6.75
C ASN A 277 10.43 -11.36 6.63
N ILE A 278 9.65 -12.06 5.80
CA ILE A 278 8.23 -11.75 5.63
C ILE A 278 7.44 -12.04 6.91
N LYS A 279 7.74 -13.10 7.65
CA LYS A 279 7.12 -13.41 8.95
C LYS A 279 7.41 -12.33 9.99
N GLU A 280 8.65 -11.81 10.06
CA GLU A 280 9.01 -10.67 10.90
C GLU A 280 8.22 -9.41 10.51
N THR A 281 7.99 -9.20 9.21
CA THR A 281 7.21 -8.06 8.71
C THR A 281 5.74 -8.16 9.09
N LEU A 282 5.13 -9.34 9.03
CA LEU A 282 3.75 -9.58 9.47
C LEU A 282 3.56 -9.24 10.96
N ASN A 283 4.43 -9.76 11.82
CA ASN A 283 4.41 -9.45 13.25
C ASN A 283 4.59 -7.96 13.52
N TYR A 284 5.50 -7.31 12.77
CA TYR A 284 5.70 -5.86 12.88
C TYR A 284 4.45 -5.06 12.49
N ILE A 285 3.71 -5.47 11.45
CA ILE A 285 2.47 -4.79 11.02
C ILE A 285 1.44 -4.79 12.14
N LEU A 286 1.23 -5.91 12.83
CA LEU A 286 0.25 -6.00 13.91
C LEU A 286 0.67 -5.23 15.18
N HIS A 287 1.96 -5.28 15.52
CA HIS A 287 2.47 -4.74 16.79
C HIS A 287 3.08 -3.33 16.68
N ARG A 288 3.00 -2.68 15.52
CA ARG A 288 3.50 -1.31 15.36
C ARG A 288 2.68 -0.32 16.22
N LYS A 289 3.36 0.70 16.75
CA LYS A 289 2.73 1.76 17.55
C LYS A 289 2.30 2.97 16.72
N LYS A 290 2.82 3.10 15.51
CA LYS A 290 2.54 4.13 14.49
C LYS A 290 2.88 3.59 13.10
#